data_72cef3e058884213c3dd8f17be6db6e3
#
_entry.id   72cef3e058884213c3dd8f17be6db6e3
#
_cell.length_a   1.000
_cell.length_b   1.000
_cell.length_c   1.000
_cell.angle_alpha   90.00
_cell.angle_beta   90.00
_cell.angle_gamma   90.00
#
_symmetry.space_group_name_H-M   'P 1'
#
loop_
_entity.id
_entity.type
_entity.pdbx_description
1 polymer ?
#
loop_
_entity_poly.entity_id
_entity_poly.type
_entity_poly.pdbx_seq_one_letter_code
_entity_poly.pdbx_strand_id
1 'polypeptide(L)' 'MPGLKIEKLYAWVAEEPDGGEGIVAGMLPGMPGLTPLIGADRLRIESFRGFAEAVRRSTGYPVRLKAFTGGVTIDELA' A
#
# COMPACT_ATOMS: atom_id res chain seq x y z
N MET A 1 20.02 -2.08 15.29
CA MET A 1 18.87 -1.30 15.74
C MET A 1 17.59 -1.82 15.09
N PRO A 2 16.60 -2.21 15.84
CA PRO A 2 15.35 -2.66 15.21
C PRO A 2 14.68 -1.52 14.48
N GLY A 3 13.96 -1.85 13.43
CA GLY A 3 13.15 -0.89 12.72
C GLY A 3 11.89 -0.51 13.48
N LEU A 4 10.93 0.05 12.78
CA LEU A 4 9.65 0.39 13.37
C LEU A 4 8.91 -0.88 13.80
N LYS A 5 8.25 -0.82 14.95
CA LYS A 5 7.42 -1.91 15.43
C LYS A 5 6.24 -2.09 14.48
N ILE A 6 6.04 -3.32 14.01
CA ILE A 6 4.94 -3.64 13.11
C ILE A 6 3.76 -4.13 13.92
N GLU A 7 2.68 -3.35 13.94
CA GLU A 7 1.39 -3.77 14.48
C GLU A 7 0.45 -4.17 13.36
N LYS A 8 0.46 -3.38 12.29
CA LYS A 8 -0.33 -3.61 11.07
C LYS A 8 0.45 -3.12 9.88
N LEU A 9 0.16 -3.68 8.72
CA LEU A 9 0.56 -3.11 7.45
C LEU A 9 -0.66 -2.46 6.81
N TYR A 10 -0.46 -1.30 6.19
CA TYR A 10 -1.51 -0.56 5.51
C TYR A 10 -1.18 -0.48 4.04
N ALA A 11 -2.20 -0.61 3.21
CA ALA A 11 -2.01 -0.49 1.76
C ALA A 11 -3.21 0.18 1.12
N TRP A 12 -2.95 1.01 0.11
CA TRP A 12 -3.99 1.49 -0.78
C TRP A 12 -4.24 0.41 -1.83
N VAL A 13 -5.49 -0.02 -1.94
CA VAL A 13 -5.88 -1.17 -2.75
C VAL A 13 -6.96 -0.74 -3.71
N ALA A 14 -6.80 -1.10 -4.99
CA ALA A 14 -7.80 -0.86 -6.02
C ALA A 14 -8.56 -2.15 -6.31
N GLU A 15 -9.88 -2.07 -6.41
CA GLU A 15 -10.72 -3.18 -6.81
C GLU A 15 -10.83 -3.18 -8.35
N GLU A 16 -10.38 -4.26 -8.95
CA GLU A 16 -10.38 -4.42 -10.40
C GLU A 16 -11.74 -4.95 -10.90
N PRO A 17 -12.05 -4.75 -12.21
CA PRO A 17 -13.35 -5.19 -12.76
C PRO A 17 -13.62 -6.68 -12.64
N ASP A 18 -12.57 -7.50 -12.55
CA ASP A 18 -12.72 -8.96 -12.41
C ASP A 18 -13.00 -9.40 -10.95
N GLY A 19 -13.11 -8.44 -10.03
CA GLY A 19 -13.30 -8.72 -8.61
C GLY A 19 -12.00 -8.89 -7.83
N GLY A 20 -10.85 -8.88 -8.50
CA GLY A 20 -9.55 -8.94 -7.83
C GLY A 20 -9.17 -7.60 -7.21
N GLU A 21 -8.16 -7.64 -6.37
CA GLU A 21 -7.61 -6.43 -5.75
C GLU A 21 -6.14 -6.31 -6.06
N GLY A 22 -5.68 -5.08 -6.33
CA GLY A 22 -4.28 -4.79 -6.57
C GLY A 22 -3.78 -3.65 -5.70
N ILE A 23 -2.51 -3.70 -5.32
CA ILE A 23 -1.90 -2.61 -4.56
C ILE A 23 -1.64 -1.44 -5.49
N VAL A 24 -2.12 -0.27 -5.09
CA VAL A 24 -1.87 0.98 -5.82
C VAL A 24 -0.39 1.32 -5.74
N ALA A 25 0.20 1.71 -6.87
CA ALA A 25 1.57 2.17 -6.93
C ALA A 25 1.63 3.60 -7.47
N GLY A 26 2.62 4.35 -7.03
CA GLY A 26 2.80 5.74 -7.44
C GLY A 26 4.26 6.09 -7.68
N MET A 27 4.48 7.17 -8.41
CA MET A 27 5.80 7.74 -8.61
C MET A 27 6.09 8.67 -7.44
N LEU A 28 6.87 8.20 -6.47
CA LEU A 28 7.20 8.98 -5.27
C LEU A 28 8.50 9.75 -5.47
N PRO A 29 8.62 10.98 -4.91
CA PRO A 29 9.86 11.75 -4.98
C PRO A 29 11.03 10.97 -4.41
N GLY A 30 12.16 10.96 -5.13
CA GLY A 30 13.38 10.28 -4.71
C GLY A 30 13.38 8.77 -4.90
N MET A 31 12.29 8.19 -5.40
CA MET A 31 12.18 6.75 -5.63
C MET A 31 12.19 6.45 -7.13
N PRO A 32 13.00 5.47 -7.59
CA PRO A 32 12.99 5.10 -9.00
C PRO A 32 11.76 4.27 -9.33
N GLY A 33 11.05 4.64 -10.40
CA GLY A 33 9.91 3.89 -10.90
C GLY A 33 8.68 3.95 -9.98
N LEU A 34 7.74 3.06 -10.24
CA LEU A 34 6.51 2.96 -9.45
C LEU A 34 6.78 2.28 -8.11
N THR A 35 6.29 2.88 -7.04
CA THR A 35 6.45 2.36 -5.69
C THR A 35 5.09 1.94 -5.14
N PRO A 36 4.93 0.70 -4.63
CA PRO A 36 3.69 0.28 -4.01
C PRO A 36 3.39 1.14 -2.77
N LEU A 37 2.13 1.55 -2.64
CA LEU A 37 1.70 2.37 -1.50
C LEU A 37 1.32 1.47 -0.33
N ILE A 38 2.34 0.92 0.32
CA ILE A 38 2.21 0.01 1.45
C ILE A 38 3.25 0.35 2.51
N GLY A 39 2.90 0.19 3.77
CA GLY A 39 3.83 0.44 4.87
C GLY A 39 3.19 0.23 6.23
N ALA A 40 4.02 0.30 7.27
CA ALA A 40 3.59 0.10 8.65
C ALA A 40 3.15 1.40 9.35
N ASP A 41 3.50 2.56 8.80
CA ASP A 41 3.16 3.87 9.36
C ASP A 41 1.88 4.40 8.71
N ARG A 42 0.79 4.39 9.47
CA ARG A 42 -0.51 4.83 8.96
C ARG A 42 -0.50 6.29 8.50
N LEU A 43 0.16 7.17 9.25
CA LEU A 43 0.20 8.60 8.88
C LEU A 43 0.90 8.79 7.55
N ARG A 44 2.00 8.07 7.34
CA ARG A 44 2.72 8.13 6.06
C ARG A 44 1.87 7.59 4.93
N ILE A 45 1.18 6.46 5.14
CA ILE A 45 0.33 5.86 4.11
C ILE A 45 -0.86 6.76 3.81
N GLU A 46 -1.44 7.41 4.80
CA GLU A 46 -2.51 8.39 4.57
C GLU A 46 -2.03 9.62 3.82
N SER A 47 -0.75 10.00 3.98
CA SER A 47 -0.18 11.11 3.22
C SER A 47 -0.15 10.85 1.71
N PHE A 48 -0.28 9.61 1.29
CA PHE A 48 -0.31 9.23 -0.12
C PHE A 48 -1.73 9.20 -0.70
N ARG A 49 -2.70 9.71 0.05
CA ARG A 49 -4.11 9.76 -0.40
C ARG A 49 -4.26 10.44 -1.77
N GLY A 50 -3.49 11.49 -2.03
CA GLY A 50 -3.54 12.19 -3.32
C GLY A 50 -3.17 11.27 -4.50
N PHE A 51 -2.19 10.39 -4.33
CA PHE A 51 -1.83 9.41 -5.35
C PHE A 51 -2.96 8.40 -5.55
N ALA A 52 -3.56 7.92 -4.45
CA ALA A 52 -4.67 6.98 -4.51
C ALA A 52 -5.89 7.60 -5.20
N GLU A 53 -6.19 8.86 -4.90
CA GLU A 53 -7.28 9.58 -5.55
C GLU A 53 -7.04 9.76 -7.05
N ALA A 54 -5.80 10.01 -7.45
CA ALA A 54 -5.45 10.12 -8.87
C ALA A 54 -5.70 8.81 -9.61
N VAL A 55 -5.36 7.68 -8.99
CA VAL A 55 -5.63 6.35 -9.56
C VAL A 55 -7.14 6.12 -9.69
N ARG A 56 -7.89 6.46 -8.64
CA ARG A 56 -9.34 6.30 -8.67
C ARG A 56 -9.97 7.13 -9.81
N ARG A 57 -9.52 8.36 -9.98
CA ARG A 57 -10.03 9.23 -11.05
C ARG A 57 -9.68 8.72 -12.44
N SER A 58 -8.44 8.22 -12.62
CA SER A 58 -7.99 7.79 -13.94
C SER A 58 -8.54 6.44 -14.35
N THR A 59 -8.79 5.54 -13.40
CA THR A 59 -9.28 4.20 -13.69
C THR A 59 -10.78 4.04 -13.47
N GLY A 60 -11.37 4.84 -12.58
CA GLY A 60 -12.74 4.65 -12.14
C GLY A 60 -12.91 3.50 -11.16
N TYR A 61 -11.84 2.79 -10.80
CA TYR A 61 -11.91 1.66 -9.88
C TYR A 61 -12.04 2.16 -8.44
N PRO A 62 -12.83 1.49 -7.60
CA PRO A 62 -12.83 1.82 -6.17
C PRO A 62 -11.45 1.62 -5.57
N VAL A 63 -11.01 2.58 -4.75
CA VAL A 63 -9.72 2.52 -4.06
C VAL A 63 -9.97 2.65 -2.58
N ARG A 64 -9.40 1.75 -1.80
CA ARG A 64 -9.61 1.69 -0.36
C ARG A 64 -8.28 1.61 0.38
N LEU A 65 -8.22 2.21 1.55
CA LEU A 65 -7.11 2.01 2.48
C LEU A 65 -7.45 0.80 3.34
N LYS A 66 -6.63 -0.23 3.26
CA LYS A 66 -6.83 -1.46 4.03
C LYS A 66 -5.69 -1.67 5.03
N ALA A 67 -6.04 -2.26 6.16
CA ALA A 67 -5.08 -2.70 7.16
C ALA A 67 -5.00 -4.22 7.15
N PHE A 68 -3.78 -4.74 7.23
CA PHE A 68 -3.53 -6.17 7.26
C PHE A 68 -2.82 -6.51 8.56
N THR A 69 -3.29 -7.53 9.26
CA THR A 69 -2.73 -7.98 10.53
C THR A 69 -2.20 -9.39 10.42
N GLY A 70 -1.29 -9.73 11.32
CA GLY A 70 -0.63 -11.03 11.32
C GLY A 70 0.36 -11.17 10.19
N GLY A 71 0.93 -12.33 10.12
CA GLY A 71 1.87 -12.67 9.07
C GLY A 71 2.22 -14.13 9.20
N VAL A 72 2.60 -14.73 8.09
CA VAL A 72 3.05 -16.12 8.05
C VAL A 72 4.52 -16.13 7.65
N THR A 73 5.36 -16.72 8.49
CA THR A 73 6.77 -16.86 8.15
C THR A 73 6.92 -17.85 7.00
N ILE A 74 7.50 -17.40 5.91
CA ILE A 74 7.72 -18.24 4.72
C ILE A 74 9.18 -18.66 4.59
N ASP A 75 10.09 -17.98 5.31
CA ASP A 75 11.50 -18.30 5.33
C ASP A 75 12.12 -17.63 6.55
N GLU A 76 13.24 -18.13 7.03
CA GLU A 76 13.86 -17.58 8.23
C GLU A 76 15.38 -17.56 8.08
N LEU A 77 15.98 -16.45 8.48
CA LEU A 77 17.42 -16.31 8.59
C LEU A 77 17.77 -16.32 10.08
N ALA A 78 18.60 -17.26 10.47
CA ALA A 78 19.01 -17.41 11.87
C ALA A 78 20.32 -16.69 12.14
#